data_1c0a30384cce27641e4ccecf960c4c93
#
_entry.id   1c0a30384cce27641e4ccecf960c4c93
#
_cell.length_a   1.000
_cell.length_b   1.000
_cell.length_c   1.000
_cell.angle_alpha   90.00
_cell.angle_beta   90.00
_cell.angle_gamma   90.00
#
_symmetry.space_group_name_H-M   'P 1'
#
loop_
_entity.id
_entity.type
_entity.pdbx_description
1 polymer ?
#
loop_
_entity_poly.entity_id
_entity_poly.type
_entity_poly.pdbx_seq_one_letter_code
_entity_poly.pdbx_strand_id
1 'polypeptide(L)'
;MKKLLTFIAAFVLSMCLLIFVGCGKTLAVPEKIRIDDDYLMTWSSVENARTYSLEIKSIATGETDTVVSRKTSYSLSSYQEGDYEIRIKAVPRDSSAKESDWSEVVSFHKNYETGCVYTLINNNTEYAITSAGTCTDSFTIEDVYRGKPVTEIANSAFRASKVKNIVVGNNVRSIGDEAFYNCPDLESIVIPQSVTYIGSGAFSSCLSLKEITLPENVDTVEANTFSYCRALEKVVLGDNVILIGEAAFVGCNSLKSIELPDALLAIYSHAFSECSVLESISFGSQLILLDERAFSRCGNLSEIEFAENSSLIRIAAYAFAECPKLTQVALPEGLVSLGIGAFNACTELSEVTMPQSLTTVGSGVFNGTKVYNDCLTAGDNIIYADNWVVAVENRADITELSANDFKEGTVGIVGRAFTSCENLTKVVLPSSIKYLGDSCFAKNKAL
;
A
#
# COMPACT_ATOMS: atom_id res chain seq x y z
N MET A 1 73.61 69.33 -33.55
CA MET A 1 73.51 67.85 -33.32
C MET A 1 73.13 67.42 -31.92
N LYS A 2 73.61 68.05 -30.84
CA LYS A 2 73.22 67.57 -29.47
C LYS A 2 71.74 67.74 -29.10
N LYS A 3 71.03 68.76 -29.62
CA LYS A 3 69.57 68.93 -29.31
C LYS A 3 68.61 67.95 -30.09
N LEU A 4 69.09 67.45 -31.22
CA LEU A 4 68.31 66.52 -32.03
C LEU A 4 68.34 65.08 -31.43
N LEU A 5 69.48 64.67 -30.83
CA LEU A 5 69.65 63.38 -30.19
C LEU A 5 68.80 63.27 -28.88
N THR A 6 68.62 64.40 -28.15
CA THR A 6 67.84 64.44 -26.93
C THR A 6 66.28 64.27 -27.20
N PHE A 7 65.83 64.78 -28.36
CA PHE A 7 64.46 64.66 -28.79
C PHE A 7 64.09 63.22 -29.28
N ILE A 8 65.07 62.59 -29.97
CA ILE A 8 64.85 61.20 -30.45
C ILE A 8 64.89 60.20 -29.27
N ALA A 9 65.77 60.42 -28.26
CA ALA A 9 65.81 59.60 -27.05
C ALA A 9 64.52 59.73 -26.19
N ALA A 10 63.97 60.95 -26.09
CA ALA A 10 62.73 61.18 -25.38
C ALA A 10 61.51 60.58 -26.11
N PHE A 11 61.48 60.57 -27.46
CA PHE A 11 60.44 60.01 -28.24
C PHE A 11 60.43 58.46 -28.27
N VAL A 12 61.62 57.86 -28.27
CA VAL A 12 61.81 56.40 -28.18
C VAL A 12 61.47 55.93 -26.75
N LEU A 13 61.84 56.70 -25.69
CA LEU A 13 61.42 56.36 -24.31
C LEU A 13 59.93 56.50 -24.10
N SER A 14 59.32 57.54 -24.72
CA SER A 14 57.85 57.70 -24.67
C SER A 14 57.06 56.60 -25.44
N MET A 15 57.67 56.17 -26.58
CA MET A 15 57.10 55.05 -27.35
C MET A 15 57.30 53.69 -26.67
N CYS A 16 58.39 53.46 -25.96
CA CYS A 16 58.61 52.27 -25.18
C CYS A 16 57.72 52.24 -23.93
N LEU A 17 57.32 53.43 -23.33
CA LEU A 17 56.38 53.47 -22.25
C LEU A 17 54.89 53.26 -22.69
N LEU A 18 54.56 53.47 -23.98
CA LEU A 18 53.28 53.23 -24.55
C LEU A 18 53.01 51.74 -25.02
N ILE A 19 54.09 50.93 -25.05
CA ILE A 19 53.97 49.51 -25.38
C ILE A 19 53.81 48.63 -24.14
N PHE A 20 53.93 49.19 -22.93
CA PHE A 20 53.69 48.48 -21.65
C PHE A 20 52.28 48.70 -21.03
N VAL A 21 51.37 49.35 -21.74
CA VAL A 21 49.98 49.48 -21.35
C VAL A 21 49.14 48.43 -22.09
N GLY A 22 49.26 47.19 -21.72
CA GLY A 22 48.50 46.13 -22.37
C GLY A 22 48.71 44.70 -21.82
N CYS A 23 49.47 44.54 -20.76
CA CYS A 23 49.50 43.26 -20.09
C CYS A 23 48.44 43.23 -19.02
N GLY A 24 47.18 42.97 -19.43
CA GLY A 24 46.07 42.75 -18.50
C GLY A 24 46.49 41.73 -17.43
N LYS A 25 46.22 42.04 -16.19
CA LYS A 25 46.51 41.14 -15.05
C LYS A 25 45.82 39.79 -15.31
N THR A 26 46.59 38.70 -15.36
CA THR A 26 46.04 37.34 -15.45
C THR A 26 45.23 37.05 -14.19
N LEU A 27 44.04 36.48 -14.33
CA LEU A 27 43.23 36.06 -13.19
C LEU A 27 43.95 34.96 -12.40
N ALA A 28 43.62 34.85 -11.11
CA ALA A 28 44.08 33.75 -10.29
C ALA A 28 43.39 32.44 -10.74
N VAL A 29 44.10 31.34 -10.57
CA VAL A 29 43.53 29.99 -10.81
C VAL A 29 42.48 29.67 -9.73
N PRO A 30 41.32 29.09 -10.09
CA PRO A 30 40.35 28.60 -9.12
C PRO A 30 40.97 27.57 -8.18
N GLU A 31 40.74 27.74 -6.88
CA GLU A 31 41.25 26.87 -5.81
C GLU A 31 40.14 26.16 -5.05
N LYS A 32 40.50 25.26 -4.12
CA LYS A 32 39.57 24.51 -3.23
C LYS A 32 38.51 23.76 -4.04
N ILE A 33 38.90 23.17 -5.12
CA ILE A 33 38.04 22.37 -5.97
C ILE A 33 37.66 21.10 -5.18
N ARG A 34 36.35 20.84 -5.03
CA ARG A 34 35.78 19.67 -4.36
C ARG A 34 34.64 19.14 -5.19
N ILE A 35 34.46 17.83 -5.17
CA ILE A 35 33.32 17.13 -5.72
C ILE A 35 32.72 16.38 -4.53
N ASP A 36 31.44 16.62 -4.25
CA ASP A 36 30.71 15.93 -3.18
C ASP A 36 30.09 14.63 -3.69
N ASP A 37 29.46 13.89 -2.77
CA ASP A 37 28.81 12.61 -3.06
C ASP A 37 27.61 12.74 -4.01
N ASP A 38 27.03 13.95 -4.15
CA ASP A 38 25.97 14.27 -5.12
C ASP A 38 26.52 14.68 -6.49
N TYR A 39 27.82 14.50 -6.69
CA TYR A 39 28.53 14.93 -7.90
C TYR A 39 28.42 16.43 -8.18
N LEU A 40 28.23 17.26 -7.15
CA LEU A 40 28.29 18.70 -7.26
C LEU A 40 29.74 19.16 -7.08
N MET A 41 30.35 19.62 -8.16
CA MET A 41 31.68 20.25 -8.13
C MET A 41 31.56 21.68 -7.65
N THR A 42 32.40 22.10 -6.71
CA THR A 42 32.48 23.46 -6.15
C THR A 42 33.92 23.95 -6.13
N TRP A 43 34.12 25.28 -6.17
CA TRP A 43 35.44 25.92 -6.11
C TRP A 43 35.35 27.32 -5.51
N SER A 44 36.52 27.90 -5.16
CA SER A 44 36.58 29.26 -4.64
C SER A 44 36.32 30.29 -5.73
N SER A 45 35.62 31.39 -5.39
CA SER A 45 35.43 32.51 -6.30
C SER A 45 36.77 33.20 -6.61
N VAL A 46 36.94 33.59 -7.86
CA VAL A 46 38.09 34.35 -8.33
C VAL A 46 37.68 35.80 -8.57
N GLU A 47 38.43 36.74 -8.00
CA GLU A 47 38.18 38.17 -8.16
C GLU A 47 38.22 38.57 -9.64
N ASN A 48 37.27 39.36 -10.11
CA ASN A 48 37.10 39.79 -11.51
C ASN A 48 36.79 38.69 -12.52
N ALA A 49 36.54 37.45 -12.10
CA ALA A 49 35.99 36.43 -12.99
C ALA A 49 34.51 36.71 -13.27
N ARG A 50 34.11 36.51 -14.54
CA ARG A 50 32.69 36.54 -14.93
C ARG A 50 32.11 35.15 -15.02
N THR A 51 32.89 34.21 -15.51
CA THR A 51 32.50 32.82 -15.70
C THR A 51 33.70 31.92 -15.42
N TYR A 52 33.47 30.64 -15.38
CA TYR A 52 34.45 29.60 -15.26
C TYR A 52 34.28 28.63 -16.44
N SER A 53 35.39 28.30 -17.11
CA SER A 53 35.40 27.27 -18.15
C SER A 53 35.92 25.97 -17.54
N LEU A 54 35.12 24.90 -17.65
CA LEU A 54 35.50 23.56 -17.22
C LEU A 54 35.79 22.71 -18.44
N GLU A 55 36.84 21.94 -18.38
CA GLU A 55 37.12 20.89 -19.34
C GLU A 55 37.02 19.55 -18.64
N ILE A 56 36.12 18.69 -19.12
CA ILE A 56 35.76 17.41 -18.51
C ILE A 56 36.08 16.33 -19.55
N LYS A 57 37.07 15.52 -19.26
CA LYS A 57 37.56 14.49 -20.18
C LYS A 57 37.22 13.10 -19.66
N SER A 58 36.54 12.30 -20.45
CA SER A 58 36.37 10.87 -20.20
C SER A 58 37.68 10.12 -20.45
N ILE A 59 38.12 9.34 -19.46
CA ILE A 59 39.33 8.52 -19.58
C ILE A 59 39.07 7.34 -20.52
N ALA A 60 37.86 6.78 -20.49
CA ALA A 60 37.52 5.60 -21.31
C ALA A 60 37.43 5.91 -22.81
N THR A 61 36.83 7.04 -23.20
CA THR A 61 36.60 7.41 -24.60
C THR A 61 37.64 8.41 -25.12
N GLY A 62 38.28 9.14 -24.22
CA GLY A 62 39.18 10.27 -24.56
C GLY A 62 38.41 11.53 -24.98
N GLU A 63 37.09 11.49 -25.03
CA GLU A 63 36.28 12.65 -25.39
C GLU A 63 36.34 13.71 -24.31
N THR A 64 36.33 14.98 -24.75
CA THR A 64 36.39 16.13 -23.84
C THR A 64 35.19 17.01 -24.06
N ASP A 65 34.47 17.28 -22.98
CA ASP A 65 33.37 18.24 -22.93
C ASP A 65 33.86 19.55 -22.32
N THR A 66 33.46 20.68 -22.91
CA THR A 66 33.81 22.01 -22.41
C THR A 66 32.53 22.77 -22.03
N VAL A 67 32.38 23.07 -20.75
CA VAL A 67 31.22 23.74 -20.21
C VAL A 67 31.59 25.05 -19.53
N VAL A 68 30.62 25.97 -19.48
CA VAL A 68 30.81 27.29 -18.86
C VAL A 68 29.82 27.48 -17.70
N SER A 69 30.35 27.74 -16.51
CA SER A 69 29.52 28.08 -15.34
C SER A 69 29.64 29.57 -15.01
N ARG A 70 28.50 30.17 -14.65
CA ARG A 70 28.42 31.52 -14.04
C ARG A 70 28.44 31.48 -12.52
N LYS A 71 28.33 30.28 -11.95
CA LYS A 71 28.39 30.03 -10.49
C LYS A 71 29.74 29.43 -10.15
N THR A 72 30.06 29.34 -8.89
CA THR A 72 31.24 28.63 -8.37
C THR A 72 30.92 27.15 -8.09
N SER A 73 30.01 26.59 -8.89
CA SER A 73 29.58 25.18 -8.83
C SER A 73 29.11 24.69 -10.19
N TYR A 74 29.23 23.37 -10.43
CA TYR A 74 28.71 22.68 -11.61
C TYR A 74 28.33 21.24 -11.24
N SER A 75 27.14 20.78 -11.67
CA SER A 75 26.69 19.40 -11.42
C SER A 75 27.21 18.44 -12.49
N LEU A 76 27.85 17.38 -12.04
CA LEU A 76 28.36 16.28 -12.85
C LEU A 76 27.41 15.08 -12.90
N SER A 77 26.21 15.22 -12.32
CA SER A 77 25.25 14.11 -12.18
C SER A 77 24.77 13.52 -13.51
N SER A 78 24.76 14.32 -14.59
CA SER A 78 24.34 13.89 -15.94
C SER A 78 25.38 13.10 -16.73
N TYR A 79 26.61 13.01 -16.24
CA TYR A 79 27.67 12.26 -16.91
C TYR A 79 27.45 10.76 -16.76
N GLN A 80 27.89 9.98 -17.76
CA GLN A 80 27.83 8.52 -17.74
C GLN A 80 28.78 7.94 -16.68
N GLU A 81 28.62 6.64 -16.38
CA GLU A 81 29.60 5.91 -15.56
C GLU A 81 30.99 5.98 -16.17
N GLY A 82 32.00 6.14 -15.33
CA GLY A 82 33.40 6.11 -15.75
C GLY A 82 34.29 7.06 -14.99
N ASP A 83 35.55 6.99 -15.35
CA ASP A 83 36.59 7.85 -14.82
C ASP A 83 36.74 9.12 -15.68
N TYR A 84 36.80 10.25 -14.99
CA TYR A 84 36.89 11.56 -15.60
C TYR A 84 38.02 12.37 -14.99
N GLU A 85 38.66 13.20 -15.84
CA GLU A 85 39.60 14.23 -15.47
C GLU A 85 38.98 15.59 -15.73
N ILE A 86 39.01 16.48 -14.71
CA ILE A 86 38.44 17.83 -14.81
C ILE A 86 39.51 18.84 -14.49
N ARG A 87 39.56 19.92 -15.27
CA ARG A 87 40.30 21.13 -14.96
C ARG A 87 39.42 22.36 -15.20
N ILE A 88 39.72 23.43 -14.49
CA ILE A 88 38.91 24.64 -14.49
C ILE A 88 39.80 25.88 -14.62
N LYS A 89 39.33 26.88 -15.36
CA LYS A 89 39.96 28.20 -15.41
C LYS A 89 38.94 29.31 -15.23
N ALA A 90 39.38 30.44 -14.71
CA ALA A 90 38.58 31.65 -14.55
C ALA A 90 38.65 32.50 -15.84
N VAL A 91 37.48 32.97 -16.29
CA VAL A 91 37.33 33.82 -17.49
C VAL A 91 36.93 35.23 -17.03
N PRO A 92 37.67 36.27 -17.47
CA PRO A 92 37.46 37.63 -16.99
C PRO A 92 36.15 38.23 -17.51
N ARG A 93 35.76 39.33 -16.85
CA ARG A 93 34.53 40.06 -17.20
C ARG A 93 34.70 40.87 -18.52
N ASP A 94 35.91 41.35 -18.79
CA ASP A 94 36.21 42.17 -19.95
C ASP A 94 37.70 41.99 -20.34
N SER A 95 38.12 42.69 -21.37
CA SER A 95 39.50 42.61 -21.92
C SER A 95 40.60 43.29 -21.06
N SER A 96 40.24 43.84 -19.88
CA SER A 96 41.25 44.43 -18.98
C SER A 96 42.08 43.40 -18.22
N ALA A 97 41.64 42.13 -18.22
CA ALA A 97 42.38 41.01 -17.67
C ALA A 97 42.48 39.84 -18.67
N LYS A 98 43.37 38.91 -18.42
CA LYS A 98 43.48 37.65 -19.12
C LYS A 98 42.88 36.52 -18.32
N GLU A 99 42.41 35.47 -19.00
CA GLU A 99 41.98 34.22 -18.38
C GLU A 99 43.10 33.69 -17.45
N SER A 100 42.70 32.96 -16.41
CA SER A 100 43.68 32.22 -15.60
C SER A 100 44.29 31.06 -16.41
N ASP A 101 45.41 30.54 -15.93
CA ASP A 101 45.83 29.20 -16.30
C ASP A 101 44.79 28.18 -15.84
N TRP A 102 44.83 26.96 -16.38
CA TRP A 102 44.02 25.85 -15.89
C TRP A 102 44.44 25.43 -14.48
N SER A 103 43.48 24.98 -13.69
CA SER A 103 43.77 24.34 -12.40
C SER A 103 44.59 23.04 -12.62
N GLU A 104 45.08 22.49 -11.53
CA GLU A 104 45.46 21.08 -11.51
C GLU A 104 44.26 20.22 -11.89
N VAL A 105 44.55 19.04 -12.46
CA VAL A 105 43.52 18.07 -12.82
C VAL A 105 42.92 17.44 -11.55
N VAL A 106 41.64 17.45 -11.46
CA VAL A 106 40.86 16.73 -10.43
C VAL A 106 40.22 15.51 -11.08
N SER A 107 40.57 14.32 -10.60
CA SER A 107 39.96 13.08 -11.08
C SER A 107 38.75 12.75 -10.24
N PHE A 108 37.71 12.22 -10.87
CA PHE A 108 36.58 11.62 -10.18
C PHE A 108 36.09 10.39 -10.91
N HIS A 109 35.53 9.44 -10.15
CA HIS A 109 34.84 8.29 -10.70
C HIS A 109 33.34 8.49 -10.57
N LYS A 110 32.62 8.50 -11.69
CA LYS A 110 31.17 8.45 -11.71
C LYS A 110 30.74 6.99 -11.65
N ASN A 111 30.22 6.60 -10.50
CA ASN A 111 29.67 5.26 -10.36
C ASN A 111 28.35 5.17 -11.14
N TYR A 112 28.11 4.04 -11.74
CA TYR A 112 26.77 3.67 -12.13
C TYR A 112 25.94 3.62 -10.84
N GLU A 113 24.84 4.30 -10.80
CA GLU A 113 23.86 4.03 -9.73
C GLU A 113 23.24 2.66 -10.02
N THR A 114 24.01 1.58 -9.75
CA THR A 114 23.46 0.23 -9.71
C THR A 114 22.65 0.14 -8.46
N GLY A 115 21.33 0.06 -8.61
CA GLY A 115 20.47 -0.05 -7.47
C GLY A 115 19.20 0.79 -7.61
N CYS A 116 18.60 1.10 -6.48
CA CYS A 116 17.38 1.89 -6.40
C CYS A 116 17.63 3.36 -6.72
N VAL A 117 16.63 4.02 -7.26
CA VAL A 117 16.66 5.47 -7.50
C VAL A 117 16.19 6.20 -6.24
N TYR A 118 17.04 7.08 -5.74
CA TYR A 118 16.79 7.91 -4.56
C TYR A 118 16.48 9.35 -4.96
N THR A 119 15.45 9.93 -4.35
CA THR A 119 15.06 11.32 -4.58
C THR A 119 15.06 12.07 -3.25
N LEU A 120 15.62 13.28 -3.24
CA LEU A 120 15.59 14.16 -2.06
C LEU A 120 14.16 14.63 -1.77
N ILE A 121 13.77 14.50 -0.52
CA ILE A 121 12.47 14.94 0.02
C ILE A 121 12.68 15.84 1.25
N ASN A 122 11.61 16.35 1.83
CA ASN A 122 11.60 17.13 3.08
C ASN A 122 12.63 18.27 3.07
N ASN A 123 12.55 19.17 2.07
CA ASN A 123 13.49 20.27 1.85
C ASN A 123 14.96 19.81 1.73
N ASN A 124 15.19 18.69 1.08
CA ASN A 124 16.50 18.07 0.84
C ASN A 124 17.20 17.57 2.11
N THR A 125 16.46 17.20 3.15
CA THR A 125 17.03 16.65 4.38
C THR A 125 17.02 15.13 4.44
N GLU A 126 16.17 14.48 3.65
CA GLU A 126 15.91 13.04 3.65
C GLU A 126 15.84 12.51 2.21
N TYR A 127 15.94 11.20 2.04
CA TYR A 127 15.71 10.52 0.77
C TYR A 127 14.48 9.63 0.81
N ALA A 128 13.76 9.59 -0.32
CA ALA A 128 12.82 8.53 -0.65
C ALA A 128 13.40 7.65 -1.75
N ILE A 129 13.10 6.34 -1.71
CA ILE A 129 13.27 5.48 -2.88
C ILE A 129 12.08 5.69 -3.80
N THR A 130 12.32 6.10 -5.04
CA THR A 130 11.27 6.43 -6.01
C THR A 130 11.18 5.46 -7.18
N SER A 131 12.18 4.58 -7.34
CA SER A 131 12.16 3.51 -8.33
C SER A 131 13.10 2.38 -7.92
N ALA A 132 12.75 1.15 -8.31
CA ALA A 132 13.63 0.00 -8.21
C ALA A 132 14.92 0.16 -9.02
N GLY A 133 14.93 1.03 -10.03
CA GLY A 133 16.08 1.21 -10.90
C GLY A 133 16.54 -0.10 -11.54
N THR A 134 17.77 -0.51 -11.24
CA THR A 134 18.34 -1.79 -11.69
C THR A 134 18.33 -2.87 -10.61
N CYS A 135 17.68 -2.62 -9.45
CA CYS A 135 17.57 -3.61 -8.37
C CYS A 135 16.81 -4.84 -8.87
N THR A 136 17.47 -5.99 -8.78
CA THR A 136 16.91 -7.32 -8.98
C THR A 136 17.40 -8.20 -7.84
N ASP A 137 16.81 -9.39 -7.69
CA ASP A 137 17.21 -10.36 -6.68
C ASP A 137 17.07 -9.84 -5.23
N SER A 138 18.12 -9.91 -4.43
CA SER A 138 18.11 -9.59 -3.01
C SER A 138 18.96 -8.36 -2.70
N PHE A 139 18.44 -7.43 -1.93
CA PHE A 139 19.20 -6.26 -1.51
C PHE A 139 18.71 -5.69 -0.17
N THR A 140 19.52 -4.82 0.41
CA THR A 140 19.19 -4.07 1.62
C THR A 140 19.01 -2.60 1.26
N ILE A 141 17.92 -2.01 1.71
CA ILE A 141 17.72 -0.56 1.70
C ILE A 141 18.52 0.00 2.87
N GLU A 142 19.52 0.81 2.57
CA GLU A 142 20.39 1.41 3.58
C GLU A 142 19.64 2.41 4.46
N ASP A 143 20.04 2.50 5.74
CA ASP A 143 19.49 3.52 6.65
C ASP A 143 19.80 4.95 6.19
N VAL A 144 20.95 5.13 5.54
CA VAL A 144 21.49 6.43 5.11
C VAL A 144 22.01 6.33 3.68
N TYR A 145 21.60 7.22 2.82
CA TYR A 145 22.12 7.39 1.47
C TYR A 145 22.74 8.77 1.34
N ARG A 146 24.00 8.84 0.89
CA ARG A 146 24.77 10.11 0.71
C ARG A 146 24.69 11.04 1.93
N GLY A 147 24.85 10.48 3.13
CA GLY A 147 24.88 11.22 4.37
C GLY A 147 23.54 11.69 4.91
N LYS A 148 22.42 11.32 4.28
CA LYS A 148 21.06 11.67 4.73
C LYS A 148 20.22 10.41 4.92
N PRO A 149 19.26 10.38 5.88
CA PRO A 149 18.44 9.21 6.12
C PRO A 149 17.52 8.90 4.93
N VAL A 150 17.30 7.60 4.70
CA VAL A 150 16.28 7.10 3.79
C VAL A 150 15.04 6.80 4.62
N THR A 151 13.98 7.58 4.42
CA THR A 151 12.81 7.57 5.31
C THR A 151 11.53 7.10 4.66
N GLU A 152 11.53 6.92 3.34
CA GLU A 152 10.33 6.58 2.58
C GLU A 152 10.65 5.64 1.42
N ILE A 153 9.77 4.66 1.19
CA ILE A 153 9.62 3.96 -0.08
C ILE A 153 8.38 4.58 -0.74
N ALA A 154 8.60 5.32 -1.82
CA ALA A 154 7.53 6.09 -2.46
C ALA A 154 6.46 5.21 -3.12
N ASN A 155 5.33 5.83 -3.47
CA ASN A 155 4.27 5.15 -4.22
C ASN A 155 4.82 4.50 -5.50
N SER A 156 4.46 3.24 -5.72
CA SER A 156 4.84 2.46 -6.89
C SER A 156 6.36 2.29 -7.12
N ALA A 157 7.22 2.54 -6.13
CA ALA A 157 8.68 2.55 -6.29
C ALA A 157 9.25 1.24 -6.86
N PHE A 158 8.70 0.09 -6.46
CA PHE A 158 9.10 -1.23 -6.95
C PHE A 158 8.04 -1.91 -7.80
N ARG A 159 7.02 -1.16 -8.25
CA ARG A 159 5.92 -1.71 -9.04
C ARG A 159 6.43 -2.54 -10.22
N ALA A 160 5.94 -3.80 -10.33
CA ALA A 160 6.29 -4.76 -11.37
C ALA A 160 7.80 -5.08 -11.48
N SER A 161 8.56 -4.87 -10.40
CA SER A 161 9.98 -5.21 -10.35
C SER A 161 10.20 -6.71 -10.12
N LYS A 162 11.43 -7.17 -10.37
CA LYS A 162 11.85 -8.57 -10.21
C LYS A 162 12.66 -8.79 -8.93
N VAL A 163 12.44 -7.96 -7.94
CA VAL A 163 13.09 -8.10 -6.64
C VAL A 163 12.59 -9.36 -5.91
N LYS A 164 13.49 -10.04 -5.18
CA LYS A 164 13.16 -11.29 -4.48
C LYS A 164 13.14 -11.15 -2.97
N ASN A 165 14.21 -10.63 -2.39
CA ASN A 165 14.33 -10.52 -0.95
C ASN A 165 14.80 -9.12 -0.59
N ILE A 166 14.07 -8.45 0.27
CA ILE A 166 14.35 -7.07 0.65
C ILE A 166 14.50 -6.98 2.16
N VAL A 167 15.53 -6.28 2.61
CA VAL A 167 15.65 -5.81 3.99
C VAL A 167 15.47 -4.29 3.96
N VAL A 168 14.43 -3.81 4.62
CA VAL A 168 14.13 -2.36 4.68
C VAL A 168 14.94 -1.74 5.81
N GLY A 169 15.59 -0.60 5.52
CA GLY A 169 16.40 0.15 6.48
C GLY A 169 15.63 0.72 7.67
N ASN A 170 16.30 0.86 8.80
CA ASN A 170 15.68 1.21 10.08
C ASN A 170 15.21 2.68 10.19
N ASN A 171 15.53 3.52 9.21
CA ASN A 171 15.04 4.90 9.16
C ASN A 171 13.76 5.05 8.33
N VAL A 172 13.34 4.01 7.58
CA VAL A 172 12.11 4.04 6.79
C VAL A 172 10.89 4.08 7.70
N ARG A 173 10.01 5.06 7.47
CA ARG A 173 8.79 5.31 8.26
C ARG A 173 7.53 4.98 7.48
N SER A 174 7.61 4.99 6.14
CA SER A 174 6.46 4.72 5.27
C SER A 174 6.83 3.91 4.04
N ILE A 175 5.92 3.00 3.69
CA ILE A 175 5.89 2.27 2.43
C ILE A 175 4.64 2.75 1.70
N GLY A 176 4.81 3.39 0.55
CA GLY A 176 3.74 4.06 -0.19
C GLY A 176 2.75 3.12 -0.88
N ASP A 177 1.72 3.73 -1.47
CA ASP A 177 0.69 2.99 -2.21
C ASP A 177 1.31 2.24 -3.40
N GLU A 178 0.89 0.97 -3.56
CA GLU A 178 1.36 0.09 -4.63
C GLU A 178 2.91 -0.05 -4.70
N ALA A 179 3.63 0.24 -3.61
CA ALA A 179 5.09 0.30 -3.62
C ALA A 179 5.74 -0.96 -4.21
N PHE A 180 5.20 -2.15 -3.92
CA PHE A 180 5.61 -3.46 -4.45
C PHE A 180 4.49 -4.14 -5.25
N TYR A 181 3.54 -3.36 -5.81
CA TYR A 181 2.45 -3.93 -6.60
C TYR A 181 2.99 -4.77 -7.76
N ASN A 182 2.44 -6.01 -7.89
CA ASN A 182 2.78 -6.93 -8.97
C ASN A 182 4.29 -7.24 -9.05
N CYS A 183 4.92 -7.49 -7.89
CA CYS A 183 6.29 -8.04 -7.79
C CYS A 183 6.19 -9.57 -7.68
N PRO A 184 6.09 -10.31 -8.81
CA PRO A 184 5.77 -11.73 -8.79
C PRO A 184 6.87 -12.59 -8.15
N ASP A 185 8.11 -12.12 -8.19
CA ASP A 185 9.29 -12.84 -7.69
C ASP A 185 9.62 -12.48 -6.23
N LEU A 186 8.90 -11.56 -5.58
CA LEU A 186 9.14 -11.16 -4.19
C LEU A 186 8.79 -12.33 -3.25
N GLU A 187 9.81 -12.93 -2.67
CA GLU A 187 9.71 -14.08 -1.76
C GLU A 187 9.65 -13.65 -0.29
N SER A 188 10.41 -12.62 0.09
CA SER A 188 10.45 -12.11 1.46
C SER A 188 10.76 -10.61 1.52
N ILE A 189 10.24 -9.97 2.56
CA ILE A 189 10.59 -8.59 2.93
C ILE A 189 10.65 -8.47 4.45
N VAL A 190 11.73 -7.88 4.95
CA VAL A 190 11.89 -7.55 6.37
C VAL A 190 11.58 -6.08 6.57
N ILE A 191 10.50 -5.79 7.30
CA ILE A 191 10.02 -4.43 7.58
C ILE A 191 10.41 -4.04 9.00
N PRO A 192 11.14 -2.94 9.22
CA PRO A 192 11.58 -2.53 10.56
C PRO A 192 10.44 -1.90 11.37
N GLN A 193 10.62 -1.87 12.69
CA GLN A 193 9.65 -1.27 13.63
C GLN A 193 9.49 0.26 13.48
N SER A 194 10.34 0.92 12.71
CA SER A 194 10.22 2.35 12.38
C SER A 194 9.07 2.65 11.42
N VAL A 195 8.62 1.66 10.65
CA VAL A 195 7.51 1.84 9.69
C VAL A 195 6.20 1.95 10.45
N THR A 196 5.47 3.03 10.17
CA THR A 196 4.17 3.34 10.78
C THR A 196 3.04 3.37 9.76
N TYR A 197 3.36 3.32 8.46
CA TYR A 197 2.38 3.33 7.38
C TYR A 197 2.79 2.39 6.24
N ILE A 198 1.83 1.58 5.80
CA ILE A 198 1.92 0.72 4.61
C ILE A 198 0.69 1.00 3.76
N GLY A 199 0.91 1.54 2.57
CA GLY A 199 -0.14 2.08 1.70
C GLY A 199 -1.02 1.03 1.03
N SER A 200 -2.10 1.52 0.41
CA SER A 200 -3.05 0.70 -0.34
C SER A 200 -2.35 -0.08 -1.46
N GLY A 201 -2.66 -1.38 -1.56
CA GLY A 201 -2.09 -2.25 -2.58
C GLY A 201 -0.58 -2.44 -2.52
N ALA A 202 0.08 -2.06 -1.41
CA ALA A 202 1.54 -2.02 -1.32
C ALA A 202 2.21 -3.33 -1.74
N PHE A 203 1.62 -4.48 -1.46
CA PHE A 203 2.11 -5.81 -1.82
C PHE A 203 1.13 -6.60 -2.71
N SER A 204 0.12 -5.94 -3.27
CA SER A 204 -0.87 -6.61 -4.10
C SER A 204 -0.21 -7.38 -5.26
N SER A 205 -0.64 -8.63 -5.48
CA SER A 205 -0.12 -9.51 -6.53
C SER A 205 1.37 -9.88 -6.40
N CYS A 206 1.91 -9.90 -5.18
CA CYS A 206 3.21 -10.50 -4.87
C CYS A 206 3.04 -12.02 -4.79
N LEU A 207 3.13 -12.68 -5.96
CA LEU A 207 2.71 -14.08 -6.11
C LEU A 207 3.58 -15.09 -5.38
N SER A 208 4.84 -14.74 -5.06
CA SER A 208 5.82 -15.59 -4.38
C SER A 208 6.00 -15.27 -2.89
N LEU A 209 5.37 -14.21 -2.38
CA LEU A 209 5.49 -13.79 -0.98
C LEU A 209 4.80 -14.82 -0.09
N LYS A 210 5.59 -15.49 0.79
CA LYS A 210 5.12 -16.58 1.65
C LYS A 210 4.74 -16.14 3.05
N GLU A 211 5.50 -15.22 3.60
CA GLU A 211 5.26 -14.72 4.95
C GLU A 211 5.57 -13.23 5.05
N ILE A 212 4.88 -12.56 5.94
CA ILE A 212 5.12 -11.17 6.28
C ILE A 212 4.81 -10.90 7.75
N THR A 213 5.62 -10.05 8.36
CA THR A 213 5.39 -9.52 9.71
C THR A 213 5.23 -8.02 9.62
N LEU A 214 4.10 -7.51 10.08
CA LEU A 214 3.84 -6.08 10.17
C LEU A 214 4.41 -5.52 11.47
N PRO A 215 4.98 -4.29 11.43
CA PRO A 215 5.45 -3.61 12.64
C PRO A 215 4.31 -3.26 13.59
N GLU A 216 4.61 -3.23 14.90
CA GLU A 216 3.64 -2.87 15.95
C GLU A 216 3.03 -1.47 15.81
N ASN A 217 3.74 -0.57 15.11
CA ASN A 217 3.29 0.82 14.91
C ASN A 217 2.35 0.99 13.70
N VAL A 218 2.04 -0.08 12.97
CA VAL A 218 1.03 -0.08 11.89
C VAL A 218 -0.32 -0.40 12.52
N ASP A 219 -1.23 0.56 12.49
CA ASP A 219 -2.58 0.43 13.05
C ASP A 219 -3.66 0.05 12.04
N THR A 220 -3.34 0.11 10.76
CA THR A 220 -4.27 -0.19 9.68
C THR A 220 -3.60 -1.04 8.60
N VAL A 221 -4.23 -2.16 8.24
CA VAL A 221 -3.94 -2.86 6.99
C VAL A 221 -4.80 -2.20 5.91
N GLU A 222 -4.18 -1.40 5.06
CA GLU A 222 -4.87 -0.61 4.05
C GLU A 222 -5.58 -1.46 2.99
N ALA A 223 -6.43 -0.84 2.17
CA ALA A 223 -7.16 -1.54 1.11
C ALA A 223 -6.21 -2.25 0.14
N ASN A 224 -6.55 -3.48 -0.26
CA ASN A 224 -5.80 -4.28 -1.23
C ASN A 224 -4.34 -4.59 -0.86
N THR A 225 -3.87 -4.30 0.35
CA THR A 225 -2.44 -4.39 0.71
C THR A 225 -1.80 -5.72 0.30
N PHE A 226 -2.47 -6.85 0.52
CA PHE A 226 -1.99 -8.20 0.17
C PHE A 226 -2.91 -8.92 -0.82
N SER A 227 -3.74 -8.17 -1.56
CA SER A 227 -4.68 -8.79 -2.49
C SER A 227 -3.95 -9.66 -3.52
N TYR A 228 -4.46 -10.88 -3.74
CA TYR A 228 -3.89 -11.89 -4.65
C TYR A 228 -2.44 -12.31 -4.35
N CYS A 229 -1.96 -12.18 -3.12
CA CYS A 229 -0.73 -12.81 -2.66
C CYS A 229 -0.96 -14.32 -2.50
N ARG A 230 -0.97 -15.05 -3.62
CA ARG A 230 -1.46 -16.44 -3.67
C ARG A 230 -0.59 -17.44 -2.91
N ALA A 231 0.70 -17.14 -2.73
CA ALA A 231 1.62 -17.97 -1.95
C ALA A 231 1.69 -17.60 -0.45
N LEU A 232 0.95 -16.57 -0.01
CA LEU A 232 1.02 -16.08 1.36
C LEU A 232 0.41 -17.09 2.33
N GLU A 233 1.28 -17.73 3.12
CA GLU A 233 0.93 -18.78 4.08
C GLU A 233 0.79 -18.24 5.50
N LYS A 234 1.56 -17.19 5.84
CA LYS A 234 1.64 -16.63 7.17
C LYS A 234 1.67 -15.11 7.17
N VAL A 235 0.81 -14.53 7.98
CA VAL A 235 0.78 -13.09 8.26
C VAL A 235 0.83 -12.92 9.78
N VAL A 236 1.78 -12.12 10.25
CA VAL A 236 1.82 -11.67 11.64
C VAL A 236 1.41 -10.20 11.65
N LEU A 237 0.27 -9.92 12.23
CA LEU A 237 -0.24 -8.56 12.46
C LEU A 237 0.35 -8.03 13.77
N GLY A 238 0.61 -6.70 13.83
CA GLY A 238 0.92 -6.05 15.11
C GLY A 238 -0.31 -6.00 16.03
N ASP A 239 -0.09 -6.03 17.33
CA ASP A 239 -1.17 -6.00 18.33
C ASP A 239 -2.01 -4.72 18.28
N ASN A 240 -1.48 -3.65 17.65
CA ASN A 240 -2.14 -2.35 17.51
C ASN A 240 -3.00 -2.21 16.25
N VAL A 241 -3.11 -3.24 15.42
CA VAL A 241 -3.95 -3.17 14.21
C VAL A 241 -5.42 -3.11 14.61
N ILE A 242 -6.08 -2.00 14.26
CA ILE A 242 -7.49 -1.72 14.56
C ILE A 242 -8.41 -1.89 13.35
N LEU A 243 -7.87 -1.83 12.13
CA LEU A 243 -8.66 -1.91 10.89
C LEU A 243 -8.00 -2.84 9.87
N ILE A 244 -8.80 -3.69 9.22
CA ILE A 244 -8.41 -4.44 8.02
C ILE A 244 -9.26 -3.90 6.86
N GLY A 245 -8.59 -3.29 5.89
CA GLY A 245 -9.18 -2.56 4.78
C GLY A 245 -9.88 -3.43 3.73
N GLU A 246 -10.53 -2.76 2.79
CA GLU A 246 -11.24 -3.41 1.68
C GLU A 246 -10.30 -4.31 0.87
N ALA A 247 -10.71 -5.57 0.65
CA ALA A 247 -9.98 -6.55 -0.15
C ALA A 247 -8.51 -6.76 0.29
N ALA A 248 -8.15 -6.46 1.54
CA ALA A 248 -6.77 -6.48 2.02
C ALA A 248 -6.06 -7.82 1.80
N PHE A 249 -6.76 -8.95 1.93
CA PHE A 249 -6.26 -10.31 1.73
C PHE A 249 -7.07 -11.09 0.68
N VAL A 250 -7.83 -10.41 -0.19
CA VAL A 250 -8.63 -11.11 -1.20
C VAL A 250 -7.76 -12.04 -2.04
N GLY A 251 -8.19 -13.31 -2.18
CA GLY A 251 -7.47 -14.29 -3.01
C GLY A 251 -6.12 -14.75 -2.47
N CYS A 252 -5.86 -14.62 -1.16
CA CYS A 252 -4.71 -15.23 -0.48
C CYS A 252 -4.95 -16.74 -0.32
N ASN A 253 -4.76 -17.48 -1.41
CA ASN A 253 -5.19 -18.87 -1.52
C ASN A 253 -4.32 -19.89 -0.76
N SER A 254 -3.23 -19.46 -0.12
CA SER A 254 -2.39 -20.30 0.74
C SER A 254 -2.52 -19.97 2.24
N LEU A 255 -3.28 -18.94 2.60
CA LEU A 255 -3.46 -18.48 3.98
C LEU A 255 -4.42 -19.40 4.72
N LYS A 256 -3.87 -20.30 5.55
CA LYS A 256 -4.66 -21.29 6.31
C LYS A 256 -5.28 -20.76 7.59
N SER A 257 -4.58 -19.86 8.24
CA SER A 257 -5.00 -19.21 9.48
C SER A 257 -4.39 -17.82 9.58
N ILE A 258 -5.03 -16.95 10.35
CA ILE A 258 -4.51 -15.64 10.72
C ILE A 258 -4.96 -15.33 12.14
N GLU A 259 -4.04 -14.87 12.97
CA GLU A 259 -4.33 -14.38 14.31
C GLU A 259 -4.73 -12.90 14.18
N LEU A 260 -5.96 -12.59 14.60
CA LEU A 260 -6.47 -11.24 14.62
C LEU A 260 -6.21 -10.60 15.98
N PRO A 261 -5.67 -9.37 16.04
CA PRO A 261 -5.39 -8.71 17.31
C PRO A 261 -6.70 -8.34 18.06
N ASP A 262 -6.65 -8.36 19.38
CA ASP A 262 -7.81 -8.00 20.22
C ASP A 262 -8.27 -6.55 20.03
N ALA A 263 -7.38 -5.65 19.58
CA ALA A 263 -7.68 -4.26 19.29
C ALA A 263 -8.53 -4.06 18.02
N LEU A 264 -8.73 -5.10 17.20
CA LEU A 264 -9.38 -4.99 15.90
C LEU A 264 -10.85 -4.56 16.05
N LEU A 265 -11.21 -3.45 15.39
CA LEU A 265 -12.57 -2.86 15.44
C LEU A 265 -13.42 -3.20 14.21
N ALA A 266 -12.80 -3.30 13.03
CA ALA A 266 -13.53 -3.56 11.79
C ALA A 266 -12.72 -4.34 10.76
N ILE A 267 -13.45 -5.22 10.05
CA ILE A 267 -12.99 -5.90 8.85
C ILE A 267 -13.88 -5.44 7.71
N TYR A 268 -13.28 -4.74 6.75
CA TYR A 268 -14.02 -4.13 5.65
C TYR A 268 -14.34 -5.10 4.52
N SER A 269 -15.07 -4.57 3.53
CA SER A 269 -15.64 -5.33 2.41
C SER A 269 -14.59 -6.18 1.69
N HIS A 270 -14.94 -7.46 1.41
CA HIS A 270 -14.08 -8.43 0.71
C HIS A 270 -12.72 -8.74 1.36
N ALA A 271 -12.44 -8.29 2.58
CA ALA A 271 -11.10 -8.33 3.17
C ALA A 271 -10.41 -9.70 3.08
N PHE A 272 -11.12 -10.80 3.32
CA PHE A 272 -10.65 -12.19 3.21
C PHE A 272 -11.42 -13.00 2.15
N SER A 273 -12.12 -12.33 1.22
CA SER A 273 -12.85 -13.03 0.18
C SER A 273 -11.91 -13.91 -0.65
N GLU A 274 -12.37 -15.12 -1.00
CA GLU A 274 -11.59 -16.08 -1.80
C GLU A 274 -10.30 -16.61 -1.11
N CYS A 275 -10.16 -16.48 0.21
CA CYS A 275 -9.14 -17.18 0.99
C CYS A 275 -9.53 -18.67 1.08
N SER A 276 -9.37 -19.40 -0.03
CA SER A 276 -9.99 -20.71 -0.22
C SER A 276 -9.51 -21.81 0.72
N VAL A 277 -8.33 -21.65 1.33
CA VAL A 277 -7.75 -22.61 2.28
C VAL A 277 -7.83 -22.16 3.74
N LEU A 278 -8.40 -21.01 4.05
CA LEU A 278 -8.61 -20.54 5.41
C LEU A 278 -9.54 -21.52 6.14
N GLU A 279 -9.05 -22.11 7.24
CA GLU A 279 -9.71 -23.21 7.96
C GLU A 279 -10.56 -22.72 9.15
N SER A 280 -10.05 -21.71 9.85
CA SER A 280 -10.72 -21.15 11.04
C SER A 280 -10.43 -19.66 11.18
N ILE A 281 -11.33 -18.98 11.89
CA ILE A 281 -11.17 -17.58 12.28
C ILE A 281 -11.76 -17.32 13.65
N SER A 282 -11.02 -16.64 14.52
CA SER A 282 -11.47 -16.22 15.84
C SER A 282 -11.46 -14.69 15.92
N PHE A 283 -12.58 -14.14 16.39
CA PHE A 283 -12.77 -12.69 16.51
C PHE A 283 -12.64 -12.23 17.96
N GLY A 284 -11.81 -11.22 18.19
CA GLY A 284 -11.63 -10.57 19.49
C GLY A 284 -12.88 -9.83 19.97
N SER A 285 -12.85 -9.42 21.24
CA SER A 285 -14.01 -8.82 21.90
C SER A 285 -14.36 -7.41 21.40
N GLN A 286 -13.39 -6.69 20.82
CA GLN A 286 -13.57 -5.30 20.39
C GLN A 286 -14.13 -5.16 18.97
N LEU A 287 -14.21 -6.23 18.20
CA LEU A 287 -14.72 -6.18 16.83
C LEU A 287 -16.19 -5.72 16.81
N ILE A 288 -16.48 -4.68 16.02
CA ILE A 288 -17.80 -4.04 15.89
C ILE A 288 -18.49 -4.40 14.57
N LEU A 289 -17.71 -4.55 13.50
CA LEU A 289 -18.20 -4.68 12.13
C LEU A 289 -17.47 -5.78 11.35
N LEU A 290 -18.26 -6.69 10.76
CA LEU A 290 -17.87 -7.50 9.61
C LEU A 290 -18.64 -7.00 8.39
N ASP A 291 -17.93 -6.46 7.41
CA ASP A 291 -18.55 -5.79 6.28
C ASP A 291 -18.85 -6.74 5.11
N GLU A 292 -19.38 -6.22 4.01
CA GLU A 292 -19.89 -7.00 2.88
C GLU A 292 -18.84 -7.97 2.34
N ARG A 293 -19.23 -9.26 2.21
CA ARG A 293 -18.38 -10.33 1.64
C ARG A 293 -17.02 -10.52 2.33
N ALA A 294 -16.86 -10.07 3.56
CA ALA A 294 -15.56 -10.09 4.25
C ALA A 294 -14.87 -11.46 4.21
N PHE A 295 -15.60 -12.58 4.32
CA PHE A 295 -15.11 -13.97 4.26
C PHE A 295 -15.83 -14.80 3.18
N SER A 296 -16.39 -14.15 2.17
CA SER A 296 -17.10 -14.87 1.10
C SER A 296 -16.13 -15.79 0.33
N ARG A 297 -16.60 -17.01 -0.01
CA ARG A 297 -15.83 -18.00 -0.76
C ARG A 297 -14.58 -18.54 -0.05
N CYS A 298 -14.57 -18.52 1.26
CA CYS A 298 -13.58 -19.23 2.06
C CYS A 298 -13.93 -20.73 2.06
N GLY A 299 -13.48 -21.43 1.00
CA GLY A 299 -13.93 -22.78 0.71
C GLY A 299 -13.63 -23.85 1.77
N ASN A 300 -12.60 -23.62 2.60
CA ASN A 300 -12.21 -24.51 3.70
C ASN A 300 -12.64 -24.04 5.08
N LEU A 301 -13.25 -22.85 5.19
CA LEU A 301 -13.65 -22.29 6.47
C LEU A 301 -14.70 -23.19 7.14
N SER A 302 -14.30 -23.86 8.19
CA SER A 302 -15.12 -24.82 8.97
C SER A 302 -15.49 -24.32 10.35
N GLU A 303 -14.77 -23.34 10.88
CA GLU A 303 -14.92 -22.85 12.24
C GLU A 303 -14.85 -21.33 12.31
N ILE A 304 -15.83 -20.75 13.01
CA ILE A 304 -15.91 -19.32 13.31
C ILE A 304 -16.15 -19.19 14.79
N GLU A 305 -15.27 -18.46 15.46
CA GLU A 305 -15.40 -18.20 16.89
C GLU A 305 -15.56 -16.70 17.16
N PHE A 306 -16.47 -16.34 18.05
CA PHE A 306 -16.62 -14.99 18.58
C PHE A 306 -16.25 -14.99 20.07
N ALA A 307 -15.57 -13.94 20.52
CA ALA A 307 -15.29 -13.78 21.95
C ALA A 307 -16.57 -13.76 22.78
N GLU A 308 -16.50 -14.27 24.01
CA GLU A 308 -17.63 -14.36 24.92
C GLU A 308 -18.34 -13.00 25.17
N ASN A 309 -17.52 -11.92 25.25
CA ASN A 309 -18.01 -10.54 25.42
C ASN A 309 -17.85 -9.72 24.13
N SER A 310 -18.27 -10.27 23.01
CA SER A 310 -18.13 -9.63 21.70
C SER A 310 -18.89 -8.32 21.60
N SER A 311 -18.24 -7.29 21.04
CA SER A 311 -18.85 -6.00 20.70
C SER A 311 -19.47 -5.96 19.31
N LEU A 312 -19.55 -7.11 18.60
CA LEU A 312 -20.01 -7.18 17.22
C LEU A 312 -21.48 -6.79 17.12
N ILE A 313 -21.75 -5.69 16.42
CA ILE A 313 -23.10 -5.15 16.22
C ILE A 313 -23.67 -5.60 14.87
N ARG A 314 -22.80 -5.77 13.86
CA ARG A 314 -23.24 -6.01 12.50
C ARG A 314 -22.37 -7.01 11.76
N ILE A 315 -23.03 -8.00 11.14
CA ILE A 315 -22.51 -8.83 10.06
C ILE A 315 -23.24 -8.40 8.78
N ALA A 316 -22.51 -7.87 7.78
CA ALA A 316 -23.11 -7.31 6.58
C ALA A 316 -23.49 -8.37 5.54
N ALA A 317 -23.94 -7.92 4.36
CA ALA A 317 -24.43 -8.81 3.31
C ALA A 317 -23.35 -9.76 2.81
N TYR A 318 -23.69 -11.04 2.65
CA TYR A 318 -22.82 -12.08 2.10
C TYR A 318 -21.49 -12.30 2.85
N ALA A 319 -21.37 -11.82 4.10
CA ALA A 319 -20.10 -11.82 4.83
C ALA A 319 -19.41 -13.19 4.88
N PHE A 320 -20.16 -14.28 5.01
CA PHE A 320 -19.68 -15.68 5.01
C PHE A 320 -20.33 -16.52 3.89
N ALA A 321 -20.79 -15.87 2.81
CA ALA A 321 -21.44 -16.61 1.73
C ALA A 321 -20.45 -17.55 1.02
N GLU A 322 -20.95 -18.70 0.55
CA GLU A 322 -20.16 -19.68 -0.18
C GLU A 322 -18.98 -20.26 0.64
N CYS A 323 -19.22 -20.52 1.95
CA CYS A 323 -18.31 -21.25 2.85
C CYS A 323 -18.86 -22.66 3.08
N PRO A 324 -18.65 -23.60 2.14
CA PRO A 324 -19.35 -24.90 2.11
C PRO A 324 -19.03 -25.83 3.29
N LYS A 325 -17.84 -25.67 3.92
CA LYS A 325 -17.42 -26.53 5.03
C LYS A 325 -17.85 -26.05 6.40
N LEU A 326 -18.48 -24.86 6.50
CA LEU A 326 -18.98 -24.37 7.77
C LEU A 326 -20.17 -25.23 8.20
N THR A 327 -20.05 -25.86 9.37
CA THR A 327 -21.08 -26.81 9.87
C THR A 327 -21.98 -26.20 10.94
N GLN A 328 -21.47 -25.26 11.71
CA GLN A 328 -22.18 -24.61 12.81
C GLN A 328 -21.74 -23.15 12.97
N VAL A 329 -22.63 -22.32 13.50
CA VAL A 329 -22.33 -20.95 13.92
C VAL A 329 -23.15 -20.56 15.14
N ALA A 330 -22.48 -20.10 16.18
CA ALA A 330 -23.10 -19.44 17.32
C ALA A 330 -22.85 -17.93 17.19
N LEU A 331 -23.87 -17.17 16.78
CA LEU A 331 -23.78 -15.72 16.67
C LEU A 331 -23.72 -15.07 18.06
N PRO A 332 -22.87 -14.05 18.26
CA PRO A 332 -22.60 -13.50 19.58
C PRO A 332 -23.81 -12.69 20.11
N GLU A 333 -24.01 -12.72 21.42
CA GLU A 333 -24.91 -11.78 22.08
C GLU A 333 -24.41 -10.34 21.85
N GLY A 334 -25.37 -9.43 21.62
CA GLY A 334 -25.03 -8.05 21.20
C GLY A 334 -25.14 -7.82 19.70
N LEU A 335 -25.11 -8.87 18.86
CA LEU A 335 -25.35 -8.71 17.43
C LEU A 335 -26.76 -8.20 17.15
N VAL A 336 -26.90 -7.07 16.46
CA VAL A 336 -28.16 -6.39 16.17
C VAL A 336 -28.61 -6.66 14.73
N SER A 337 -27.69 -6.79 13.80
CA SER A 337 -28.03 -6.90 12.37
C SER A 337 -27.23 -8.00 11.66
N LEU A 338 -27.96 -8.86 10.96
CA LEU A 338 -27.43 -9.91 10.08
C LEU A 338 -27.88 -9.64 8.64
N GLY A 339 -26.91 -9.41 7.74
CA GLY A 339 -27.16 -8.93 6.39
C GLY A 339 -27.76 -9.95 5.43
N ILE A 340 -28.17 -9.47 4.26
CA ILE A 340 -28.72 -10.30 3.18
C ILE A 340 -27.70 -11.39 2.81
N GLY A 341 -28.15 -12.65 2.74
CA GLY A 341 -27.32 -13.75 2.28
C GLY A 341 -26.06 -14.01 3.11
N ALA A 342 -25.98 -13.55 4.36
CA ALA A 342 -24.74 -13.60 5.15
C ALA A 342 -24.10 -14.99 5.20
N PHE A 343 -24.89 -16.09 5.21
CA PHE A 343 -24.46 -17.48 5.16
C PHE A 343 -25.00 -18.22 3.94
N ASN A 344 -25.33 -17.48 2.86
CA ASN A 344 -25.84 -18.09 1.63
C ASN A 344 -24.87 -19.13 1.10
N ALA A 345 -25.38 -20.30 0.70
CA ALA A 345 -24.60 -21.41 0.12
C ALA A 345 -23.49 -22.00 1.04
N CYS A 346 -23.64 -21.86 2.37
CA CYS A 346 -22.89 -22.63 3.36
C CYS A 346 -23.51 -24.04 3.42
N THR A 347 -23.19 -24.91 2.47
CA THR A 347 -23.95 -26.14 2.19
C THR A 347 -23.97 -27.16 3.32
N GLU A 348 -22.97 -27.16 4.20
CA GLU A 348 -22.90 -28.06 5.35
C GLU A 348 -23.41 -27.43 6.65
N LEU A 349 -23.81 -26.16 6.65
CA LEU A 349 -24.28 -25.46 7.85
C LEU A 349 -25.61 -26.04 8.32
N SER A 350 -25.58 -26.79 9.43
CA SER A 350 -26.71 -27.49 10.03
C SER A 350 -27.16 -26.94 11.38
N GLU A 351 -26.28 -26.23 12.09
CA GLU A 351 -26.56 -25.71 13.42
C GLU A 351 -26.28 -24.19 13.46
N VAL A 352 -27.32 -23.45 13.87
CA VAL A 352 -27.28 -22.00 13.99
C VAL A 352 -27.89 -21.58 15.31
N THR A 353 -27.17 -20.82 16.11
CA THR A 353 -27.68 -20.15 17.29
C THR A 353 -27.82 -18.65 17.05
N MET A 354 -29.04 -18.12 17.20
CA MET A 354 -29.36 -16.72 16.96
C MET A 354 -29.49 -15.97 18.30
N PRO A 355 -28.76 -14.85 18.50
CA PRO A 355 -28.81 -14.12 19.77
C PRO A 355 -30.16 -13.38 19.97
N GLN A 356 -30.52 -13.14 21.21
CA GLN A 356 -31.75 -12.41 21.55
C GLN A 356 -31.69 -10.91 21.20
N SER A 357 -30.50 -10.37 21.05
CA SER A 357 -30.25 -8.98 20.66
C SER A 357 -30.57 -8.68 19.19
N LEU A 358 -30.72 -9.73 18.36
CA LEU A 358 -30.90 -9.59 16.92
C LEU A 358 -32.28 -9.00 16.60
N THR A 359 -32.28 -7.89 15.87
CA THR A 359 -33.50 -7.16 15.47
C THR A 359 -33.72 -7.15 13.97
N THR A 360 -32.67 -7.31 13.19
CA THR A 360 -32.70 -7.26 11.71
C THR A 360 -32.01 -8.46 11.11
N VAL A 361 -32.72 -9.24 10.32
CA VAL A 361 -32.20 -10.37 9.56
C VAL A 361 -32.57 -10.22 8.09
N GLY A 362 -31.55 -10.21 7.25
CA GLY A 362 -31.70 -10.04 5.81
C GLY A 362 -32.36 -11.23 5.12
N SER A 363 -32.88 -10.99 3.92
CA SER A 363 -33.46 -12.06 3.10
C SER A 363 -32.38 -13.05 2.62
N GLY A 364 -32.77 -14.32 2.51
CA GLY A 364 -31.90 -15.37 1.95
C GLY A 364 -30.64 -15.66 2.76
N VAL A 365 -30.63 -15.26 4.03
CA VAL A 365 -29.45 -15.36 4.91
C VAL A 365 -28.90 -16.77 5.01
N PHE A 366 -29.77 -17.81 4.97
CA PHE A 366 -29.41 -19.22 5.05
C PHE A 366 -29.81 -20.01 3.79
N ASN A 367 -30.03 -19.34 2.65
CA ASN A 367 -30.39 -20.06 1.43
C ASN A 367 -29.27 -21.03 1.03
N GLY A 368 -29.65 -22.28 0.67
CA GLY A 368 -28.72 -23.31 0.24
C GLY A 368 -27.86 -23.91 1.37
N THR A 369 -28.16 -23.60 2.62
CA THR A 369 -27.55 -24.26 3.79
C THR A 369 -28.23 -25.61 4.06
N LYS A 370 -27.55 -26.43 4.87
CA LYS A 370 -28.14 -27.68 5.33
C LYS A 370 -29.37 -27.44 6.22
N VAL A 371 -29.38 -26.45 7.12
CA VAL A 371 -30.53 -26.01 7.88
C VAL A 371 -31.75 -25.78 7.00
N TYR A 372 -31.59 -25.06 5.92
CA TYR A 372 -32.61 -24.77 4.93
C TYR A 372 -33.09 -26.05 4.21
N ASN A 373 -32.16 -26.86 3.70
CA ASN A 373 -32.46 -28.03 2.89
C ASN A 373 -33.06 -29.19 3.70
N ASP A 374 -32.69 -29.36 4.97
CA ASP A 374 -33.27 -30.38 5.87
C ASP A 374 -34.76 -30.09 6.15
N CYS A 375 -35.15 -28.82 6.34
CA CYS A 375 -36.57 -28.44 6.46
C CYS A 375 -37.32 -28.78 5.16
N LEU A 376 -36.80 -28.49 3.99
CA LEU A 376 -37.40 -28.86 2.71
C LEU A 376 -37.62 -30.36 2.59
N THR A 377 -36.63 -31.15 2.98
CA THR A 377 -36.67 -32.60 2.92
C THR A 377 -37.71 -33.18 3.91
N ALA A 378 -37.90 -32.54 5.05
CA ALA A 378 -38.92 -32.89 6.02
C ALA A 378 -40.36 -32.55 5.57
N GLY A 379 -40.49 -31.75 4.49
CA GLY A 379 -41.80 -31.30 3.98
C GLY A 379 -42.38 -30.09 4.74
N ASP A 380 -41.56 -29.40 5.48
CA ASP A 380 -41.96 -28.20 6.22
C ASP A 380 -42.21 -27.02 5.25
N ASN A 381 -43.39 -26.41 5.36
CA ASN A 381 -43.70 -25.22 4.56
C ASN A 381 -43.06 -23.95 5.11
N ILE A 382 -42.80 -23.87 6.40
CA ILE A 382 -42.14 -22.74 7.07
C ILE A 382 -40.75 -23.19 7.53
N ILE A 383 -39.74 -22.54 7.03
CA ILE A 383 -38.32 -22.87 7.26
C ILE A 383 -37.77 -21.99 8.36
N TYR A 384 -37.13 -22.62 9.32
CA TYR A 384 -36.56 -21.96 10.49
C TYR A 384 -35.03 -22.07 10.53
N ALA A 385 -34.40 -21.02 11.05
CA ALA A 385 -33.11 -21.10 11.67
C ALA A 385 -33.28 -20.62 13.11
N ASP A 386 -33.04 -21.54 14.08
CA ASP A 386 -33.31 -21.34 15.48
C ASP A 386 -34.79 -20.89 15.71
N ASN A 387 -35.01 -19.68 16.18
CA ASN A 387 -36.34 -19.10 16.47
C ASN A 387 -36.76 -18.02 15.44
N TRP A 388 -36.14 -17.99 14.26
CA TRP A 388 -36.52 -17.10 13.17
C TRP A 388 -37.08 -17.86 11.96
N VAL A 389 -38.18 -17.37 11.39
CA VAL A 389 -38.67 -17.80 10.08
C VAL A 389 -37.75 -17.21 9.02
N VAL A 390 -37.05 -18.08 8.27
CA VAL A 390 -36.06 -17.65 7.26
C VAL A 390 -36.58 -17.77 5.83
N ALA A 391 -37.56 -18.63 5.58
CA ALA A 391 -38.19 -18.76 4.27
C ALA A 391 -39.53 -19.49 4.39
N VAL A 392 -40.28 -19.52 3.29
CA VAL A 392 -41.46 -20.37 3.09
C VAL A 392 -41.36 -21.03 1.73
N GLU A 393 -41.72 -22.30 1.69
CA GLU A 393 -41.87 -23.08 0.49
C GLU A 393 -43.35 -23.33 0.15
N ASN A 394 -43.61 -23.95 -0.99
CA ASN A 394 -44.97 -24.25 -1.48
C ASN A 394 -45.95 -23.06 -1.32
N ARG A 395 -45.47 -21.87 -1.68
CA ARG A 395 -46.14 -20.57 -1.46
C ARG A 395 -47.57 -20.51 -1.99
N ALA A 396 -47.88 -21.29 -3.03
CA ALA A 396 -49.20 -21.38 -3.61
C ALA A 396 -50.22 -22.12 -2.69
N ASP A 397 -49.72 -23.00 -1.83
CA ASP A 397 -50.55 -23.82 -0.94
C ASP A 397 -50.90 -23.10 0.37
N ILE A 398 -50.23 -22.00 0.67
CA ILE A 398 -50.47 -21.20 1.87
C ILE A 398 -51.66 -20.27 1.64
N THR A 399 -52.80 -20.60 2.27
CA THR A 399 -54.03 -19.81 2.15
C THR A 399 -54.36 -19.00 3.40
N GLU A 400 -54.09 -19.54 4.57
CA GLU A 400 -54.19 -18.86 5.85
C GLU A 400 -53.03 -19.28 6.75
N LEU A 401 -52.61 -18.40 7.64
CA LEU A 401 -51.68 -18.65 8.72
C LEU A 401 -52.28 -18.25 10.05
N SER A 402 -52.31 -19.19 11.00
CA SER A 402 -52.67 -18.98 12.39
C SER A 402 -51.42 -18.93 13.28
N ALA A 403 -51.56 -18.47 14.50
CA ALA A 403 -50.45 -18.45 15.45
C ALA A 403 -49.90 -19.86 15.77
N ASN A 404 -50.70 -20.91 15.59
CA ASN A 404 -50.30 -22.31 15.84
C ASN A 404 -49.48 -22.92 14.70
N ASP A 405 -49.45 -22.29 13.52
CA ASP A 405 -48.62 -22.72 12.38
C ASP A 405 -47.15 -22.32 12.55
N PHE A 406 -46.89 -21.46 13.52
CA PHE A 406 -45.53 -21.04 13.84
C PHE A 406 -44.98 -21.86 15.02
N LYS A 407 -43.69 -22.16 14.96
CA LYS A 407 -42.93 -22.80 16.03
C LYS A 407 -43.06 -21.96 17.34
N GLU A 408 -43.28 -22.63 18.47
CA GLU A 408 -43.28 -21.95 19.77
C GLU A 408 -41.96 -21.20 20.01
N GLY A 409 -42.03 -19.97 20.49
CA GLY A 409 -40.87 -19.12 20.73
C GLY A 409 -40.35 -18.38 19.48
N THR A 410 -41.02 -18.48 18.31
CA THR A 410 -40.66 -17.70 17.13
C THR A 410 -40.67 -16.20 17.44
N VAL A 411 -39.54 -15.53 17.23
CA VAL A 411 -39.33 -14.11 17.58
C VAL A 411 -39.31 -13.18 16.36
N GLY A 412 -39.04 -13.69 15.16
CA GLY A 412 -38.95 -12.85 13.99
C GLY A 412 -39.18 -13.58 12.67
N ILE A 413 -39.46 -12.79 11.65
CA ILE A 413 -39.63 -13.23 10.26
C ILE A 413 -38.66 -12.41 9.42
N VAL A 414 -37.78 -13.07 8.68
CA VAL A 414 -36.76 -12.37 7.84
C VAL A 414 -37.43 -11.65 6.66
N GLY A 415 -36.70 -10.72 6.08
CA GLY A 415 -37.17 -10.01 4.89
C GLY A 415 -37.55 -10.94 3.75
N ARG A 416 -38.71 -10.67 3.12
CA ARG A 416 -39.24 -11.42 1.96
C ARG A 416 -39.61 -12.88 2.22
N ALA A 417 -39.66 -13.38 3.47
CA ALA A 417 -39.96 -14.77 3.76
C ALA A 417 -41.27 -15.23 3.12
N PHE A 418 -42.39 -14.51 3.32
CA PHE A 418 -43.69 -14.82 2.75
C PHE A 418 -44.04 -14.00 1.49
N THR A 419 -43.03 -13.54 0.72
CA THR A 419 -43.28 -12.78 -0.50
C THR A 419 -43.91 -13.66 -1.57
N SER A 420 -44.96 -13.17 -2.27
CA SER A 420 -45.65 -13.86 -3.36
C SER A 420 -46.37 -15.18 -2.94
N CYS A 421 -46.88 -15.27 -1.74
CA CYS A 421 -47.89 -16.27 -1.36
C CYS A 421 -49.26 -15.78 -1.89
N GLU A 422 -49.50 -15.98 -3.19
CA GLU A 422 -50.63 -15.32 -3.89
C GLU A 422 -52.00 -15.71 -3.37
N ASN A 423 -52.12 -16.87 -2.74
CA ASN A 423 -53.37 -17.39 -2.17
C ASN A 423 -53.55 -17.08 -0.68
N LEU A 424 -52.60 -16.42 -0.04
CA LEU A 424 -52.63 -16.06 1.35
C LEU A 424 -53.67 -14.96 1.61
N THR A 425 -54.72 -15.29 2.33
CA THR A 425 -55.86 -14.39 2.62
C THR A 425 -55.87 -13.86 4.03
N LYS A 426 -55.15 -14.53 4.97
CA LYS A 426 -55.20 -14.18 6.39
C LYS A 426 -53.90 -14.60 7.09
N VAL A 427 -53.40 -13.76 7.95
CA VAL A 427 -52.25 -14.03 8.83
C VAL A 427 -52.59 -13.63 10.26
N VAL A 428 -52.40 -14.55 11.18
CA VAL A 428 -52.44 -14.30 12.64
C VAL A 428 -51.09 -14.71 13.19
N LEU A 429 -50.27 -13.73 13.56
CA LEU A 429 -48.95 -13.96 14.11
C LEU A 429 -49.03 -14.33 15.61
N PRO A 430 -48.12 -15.20 16.10
CA PRO A 430 -48.00 -15.46 17.53
C PRO A 430 -47.54 -14.21 18.29
N SER A 431 -47.94 -14.09 19.57
CA SER A 431 -47.55 -12.94 20.40
C SER A 431 -46.07 -12.84 20.71
N SER A 432 -45.29 -13.89 20.43
CA SER A 432 -43.83 -13.92 20.56
C SER A 432 -43.10 -13.18 19.46
N ILE A 433 -43.72 -12.93 18.29
CA ILE A 433 -43.13 -12.20 17.19
C ILE A 433 -42.86 -10.74 17.59
N LYS A 434 -41.61 -10.35 17.50
CA LYS A 434 -41.13 -8.99 17.79
C LYS A 434 -40.70 -8.26 16.54
N TYR A 435 -40.20 -9.01 15.54
CA TYR A 435 -39.51 -8.43 14.38
C TYR A 435 -40.07 -8.96 13.05
N LEU A 436 -40.34 -8.05 12.14
CA LEU A 436 -40.75 -8.34 10.77
C LEU A 436 -39.74 -7.68 9.83
N GLY A 437 -39.09 -8.50 9.01
CA GLY A 437 -38.13 -8.05 8.02
C GLY A 437 -38.81 -7.33 6.83
N ASP A 438 -38.00 -6.60 6.08
CA ASP A 438 -38.46 -5.81 4.95
C ASP A 438 -39.24 -6.65 3.94
N SER A 439 -40.45 -6.16 3.57
CA SER A 439 -41.26 -6.79 2.53
C SER A 439 -41.59 -8.25 2.81
N CYS A 440 -41.60 -8.72 4.07
CA CYS A 440 -41.79 -10.13 4.40
C CYS A 440 -43.13 -10.70 3.88
N PHE A 441 -44.20 -9.91 3.74
CA PHE A 441 -45.47 -10.27 3.13
C PHE A 441 -45.76 -9.54 1.80
N ALA A 442 -44.76 -9.03 1.11
CA ALA A 442 -44.97 -8.30 -0.13
C ALA A 442 -45.56 -9.19 -1.24
N LYS A 443 -46.30 -8.57 -2.16
CA LYS A 443 -46.90 -9.21 -3.35
C LYS A 443 -47.93 -10.31 -3.03
N ASN A 444 -48.50 -10.32 -1.86
CA ASN A 444 -49.61 -11.20 -1.48
C ASN A 444 -50.93 -10.52 -1.86
N LYS A 445 -51.44 -10.77 -3.06
CA LYS A 445 -52.56 -10.04 -3.65
C LYS A 445 -53.91 -10.34 -2.99
N ALA A 446 -54.00 -11.48 -2.31
CA ALA A 446 -55.24 -11.93 -1.63
C ALA A 446 -55.30 -11.51 -0.15
N LEU A 447 -54.19 -11.06 0.44
CA LEU A 447 -54.07 -10.68 1.84
C LEU A 447 -54.67 -9.29 2.17
#